data_a38781fdb7f8cb603264e339ef511b91
#
_entry.id   a38781fdb7f8cb603264e339ef511b91
#
_cell.length_a   1.000
_cell.length_b   1.000
_cell.length_c   1.000
_cell.angle_alpha   90.00
_cell.angle_beta   90.00
_cell.angle_gamma   90.00
#
_symmetry.space_group_name_H-M   'P 1'
#
loop_
_entity.id
_entity.type
_entity.pdbx_description
1 polymer ?
#
loop_
_entity_poly.entity_id
_entity_poly.type
_entity_poly.pdbx_seq_one_letter_code
_entity_poly.pdbx_strand_id
1 'polypeptide(L)'
;MRIYYASDIHGSEKLWRKFLNAASFYEADVLIMGGDLTGKVMVPLVERQPRVWFAHVFGRDQKAKGEDNAAELERRIRLNGFYPIRCDENEYQRLQRDESHREAVFKRLMRAELERWMKIAADKLGHGGVRCFVMPGNDDEWDIDDVLEGAPAPVESVEGRVVSFDGIDMISSAWTNPTPWDSPRELPEDELLEHLEKLVAQLDGRAAAIFNLHCPPHNSGLDVAPQLTDDLRVVTEGGEPKLIPVGSTAVRTLIERHEPVLALHGHIHESRAATQIGPTLCINPGSAYGEGVLDGVTVDIDGGRVSSYQLVSG
;
A
#
# COMPACT_ATOMS: atom_id res chain seq x y z
N MET A 1 6.19 11.74 20.25
CA MET A 1 5.21 11.16 19.32
C MET A 1 5.83 9.96 18.63
N ARG A 2 5.08 8.84 18.57
CA ARG A 2 5.49 7.63 17.86
C ARG A 2 4.63 7.40 16.62
N ILE A 3 5.25 7.24 15.48
CA ILE A 3 4.63 6.86 14.20
C ILE A 3 4.86 5.38 13.95
N TYR A 4 3.85 4.66 13.47
CA TYR A 4 4.01 3.37 12.82
C TYR A 4 3.66 3.53 11.34
N TYR A 5 4.59 3.13 10.47
CA TYR A 5 4.44 3.16 9.01
C TYR A 5 4.53 1.76 8.43
N ALA A 6 3.67 1.47 7.47
CA ALA A 6 3.72 0.29 6.59
C ALA A 6 3.19 0.65 5.21
N SER A 7 3.49 -0.16 4.21
CA SER A 7 3.07 0.02 2.82
C SER A 7 2.84 -1.34 2.15
N ASP A 8 2.26 -1.34 0.94
CA ASP A 8 2.25 -2.48 0.02
C ASP A 8 1.59 -3.74 0.59
N ILE A 9 0.35 -3.62 1.06
CA ILE A 9 -0.40 -4.74 1.64
C ILE A 9 -1.25 -5.52 0.63
N HIS A 10 -1.40 -5.00 -0.60
CA HIS A 10 -1.98 -5.63 -1.78
C HIS A 10 -3.24 -6.48 -1.49
N GLY A 11 -4.26 -5.85 -0.90
CA GLY A 11 -5.56 -6.47 -0.63
C GLY A 11 -5.60 -7.40 0.57
N SER A 12 -4.51 -7.60 1.31
CA SER A 12 -4.45 -8.53 2.44
C SER A 12 -5.16 -7.98 3.68
N GLU A 13 -6.40 -8.41 3.93
CA GLU A 13 -7.12 -8.06 5.17
C GLU A 13 -6.34 -8.48 6.42
N LYS A 14 -5.57 -9.57 6.34
CA LYS A 14 -4.71 -10.01 7.45
C LYS A 14 -3.69 -8.92 7.81
N LEU A 15 -3.03 -8.33 6.79
CA LEU A 15 -2.04 -7.28 7.01
C LEU A 15 -2.71 -5.97 7.44
N TRP A 16 -3.85 -5.61 6.85
CA TRP A 16 -4.63 -4.46 7.31
C TRP A 16 -4.98 -4.54 8.80
N ARG A 17 -5.45 -5.71 9.26
CA ARG A 17 -5.73 -5.92 10.69
C ARG A 17 -4.49 -5.86 11.57
N LYS A 18 -3.34 -6.36 11.10
CA LYS A 18 -2.06 -6.23 11.80
C LYS A 18 -1.62 -4.76 11.90
N PHE A 19 -1.74 -4.00 10.79
CA PHE A 19 -1.48 -2.57 10.76
C PHE A 19 -2.30 -1.81 11.80
N LEU A 20 -3.59 -2.05 11.87
CA LEU A 20 -4.44 -1.44 12.90
C LEU A 20 -4.09 -1.89 14.33
N ASN A 21 -3.62 -3.12 14.51
CA ASN A 21 -3.16 -3.61 15.81
C ASN A 21 -1.85 -2.95 16.25
N ALA A 22 -1.03 -2.48 15.31
CA ALA A 22 0.23 -1.82 15.59
C ALA A 22 0.07 -0.59 16.50
N ALA A 23 -1.08 0.12 16.41
CA ALA A 23 -1.40 1.24 17.30
C ALA A 23 -1.23 0.87 18.76
N SER A 24 -1.87 -0.21 19.21
CA SER A 24 -1.80 -0.65 20.61
C SER A 24 -0.53 -1.45 20.90
N PHE A 25 -0.03 -2.23 19.94
CA PHE A 25 1.12 -3.10 20.16
C PHE A 25 2.44 -2.33 20.31
N TYR A 26 2.62 -1.27 19.50
CA TYR A 26 3.80 -0.40 19.54
C TYR A 26 3.55 0.91 20.28
N GLU A 27 2.36 1.11 20.86
CA GLU A 27 1.97 2.37 21.48
C GLU A 27 2.15 3.58 20.52
N ALA A 28 1.69 3.40 19.27
CA ALA A 28 1.82 4.42 18.24
C ALA A 28 0.69 5.45 18.35
N ASP A 29 1.06 6.73 18.28
CA ASP A 29 0.14 7.87 18.26
C ASP A 29 -0.45 8.07 16.87
N VAL A 30 0.33 7.71 15.83
CA VAL A 30 0.01 7.89 14.42
C VAL A 30 0.29 6.61 13.64
N LEU A 31 -0.67 6.19 12.82
CA LEU A 31 -0.53 5.14 11.82
C LEU A 31 -0.49 5.77 10.43
N ILE A 32 0.46 5.36 9.58
CA ILE A 32 0.55 5.80 8.19
C ILE A 32 0.62 4.57 7.29
N MET A 33 -0.33 4.44 6.37
CA MET A 33 -0.33 3.43 5.31
C MET A 33 0.08 4.08 4.00
N GLY A 34 1.26 3.71 3.51
CA GLY A 34 2.02 4.39 2.46
C GLY A 34 1.69 3.96 1.03
N GLY A 35 0.54 3.30 0.80
CA GLY A 35 0.09 2.96 -0.55
C GLY A 35 0.02 1.47 -0.87
N ASP A 36 -0.39 1.16 -2.10
CA ASP A 36 -0.62 -0.19 -2.64
C ASP A 36 -1.52 -1.03 -1.72
N LEU A 37 -2.74 -0.49 -1.53
CA LEU A 37 -3.74 -1.03 -0.64
C LEU A 37 -4.46 -2.24 -1.22
N THR A 38 -4.71 -2.24 -2.54
CA THR A 38 -5.66 -3.14 -3.18
C THR A 38 -5.02 -4.38 -3.80
N GLY A 39 -5.77 -5.48 -3.78
CA GLY A 39 -5.37 -6.72 -4.44
C GLY A 39 -5.74 -6.74 -5.93
N LYS A 40 -5.25 -7.74 -6.66
CA LYS A 40 -5.40 -7.84 -8.12
C LYS A 40 -6.24 -9.04 -8.58
N VAL A 41 -6.71 -9.89 -7.67
CA VAL A 41 -7.31 -11.18 -8.02
C VAL A 41 -8.72 -11.33 -7.46
N MET A 42 -9.66 -11.58 -8.36
CA MET A 42 -11.01 -12.02 -8.03
C MET A 42 -11.09 -13.55 -8.05
N VAL A 43 -11.76 -14.14 -7.05
CA VAL A 43 -11.93 -15.59 -6.92
C VAL A 43 -13.41 -15.95 -6.96
N PRO A 44 -13.90 -16.52 -8.07
CA PRO A 44 -15.27 -17.03 -8.16
C PRO A 44 -15.46 -18.28 -7.30
N LEU A 45 -16.51 -18.26 -6.46
CA LEU A 45 -17.09 -19.42 -5.78
C LEU A 45 -18.34 -19.83 -6.58
N VAL A 46 -18.21 -20.84 -7.42
CA VAL A 46 -19.28 -21.26 -8.35
C VAL A 46 -20.19 -22.26 -7.69
N GLU A 47 -21.48 -21.94 -7.58
CA GLU A 47 -22.48 -22.86 -7.08
C GLU A 47 -22.87 -23.85 -8.18
N ARG A 48 -22.38 -25.10 -8.10
CA ARG A 48 -22.68 -26.17 -9.08
C ARG A 48 -23.76 -27.15 -8.61
N GLN A 49 -24.09 -27.14 -7.34
CA GLN A 49 -25.18 -27.90 -6.70
C GLN A 49 -25.77 -27.02 -5.60
N PRO A 50 -27.03 -27.17 -5.23
CA PRO A 50 -27.64 -26.36 -4.17
C PRO A 50 -26.80 -26.33 -2.90
N ARG A 51 -26.35 -25.11 -2.52
CA ARG A 51 -25.49 -24.84 -1.35
C ARG A 51 -24.12 -25.57 -1.38
N VAL A 52 -23.58 -25.82 -2.60
CA VAL A 52 -22.24 -26.38 -2.78
C VAL A 52 -21.47 -25.53 -3.79
N TRP A 53 -20.44 -24.86 -3.28
CA TRP A 53 -19.59 -23.96 -4.06
C TRP A 53 -18.23 -24.59 -4.34
N PHE A 54 -17.68 -24.29 -5.50
CA PHE A 54 -16.36 -24.69 -5.96
C PHE A 54 -15.56 -23.46 -6.31
N ALA A 55 -14.29 -23.42 -5.93
CA ALA A 55 -13.37 -22.36 -6.27
C ALA A 55 -11.98 -22.96 -6.52
N HIS A 56 -11.23 -22.37 -7.49
CA HIS A 56 -9.81 -22.66 -7.63
C HIS A 56 -9.02 -21.53 -6.97
N VAL A 57 -8.34 -21.83 -5.89
CA VAL A 57 -7.57 -20.83 -5.11
C VAL A 57 -6.48 -21.51 -4.29
N PHE A 58 -5.40 -20.78 -4.03
CA PHE A 58 -4.21 -21.29 -3.32
C PHE A 58 -3.60 -22.53 -4.01
N GLY A 59 -3.57 -22.52 -5.35
CA GLY A 59 -3.01 -23.60 -6.18
C GLY A 59 -3.81 -24.90 -6.18
N ARG A 60 -5.05 -24.92 -5.68
CA ARG A 60 -5.89 -26.14 -5.61
C ARG A 60 -7.38 -25.87 -5.69
N ASP A 61 -8.12 -26.89 -6.07
CA ASP A 61 -9.57 -26.86 -6.03
C ASP A 61 -10.09 -26.96 -4.60
N GLN A 62 -10.99 -26.04 -4.26
CA GLN A 62 -11.67 -25.97 -2.97
C GLN A 62 -13.16 -26.30 -3.17
N LYS A 63 -13.76 -26.97 -2.19
CA LYS A 63 -15.18 -27.26 -2.16
C LYS A 63 -15.77 -26.85 -0.82
N ALA A 64 -16.79 -26.00 -0.82
CA ALA A 64 -17.52 -25.60 0.37
C ALA A 64 -18.95 -26.14 0.32
N LYS A 65 -19.35 -26.87 1.34
CA LYS A 65 -20.72 -27.41 1.50
C LYS A 65 -21.43 -26.67 2.64
N GLY A 66 -22.57 -26.07 2.34
CA GLY A 66 -23.32 -25.25 3.29
C GLY A 66 -22.77 -23.83 3.41
N GLU A 67 -23.60 -22.96 3.97
CA GLU A 67 -23.35 -21.52 4.08
C GLU A 67 -22.12 -21.20 4.92
N ASP A 68 -21.96 -21.85 6.06
CA ASP A 68 -20.85 -21.61 7.00
C ASP A 68 -19.49 -21.91 6.36
N ASN A 69 -19.38 -23.03 5.60
CA ASN A 69 -18.14 -23.37 4.92
C ASN A 69 -17.84 -22.43 3.75
N ALA A 70 -18.87 -21.94 3.05
CA ALA A 70 -18.70 -20.95 2.00
C ALA A 70 -18.21 -19.63 2.58
N ALA A 71 -18.82 -19.15 3.65
CA ALA A 71 -18.42 -17.93 4.35
C ALA A 71 -16.98 -18.02 4.91
N GLU A 72 -16.60 -19.18 5.46
CA GLU A 72 -15.23 -19.40 5.92
C GLU A 72 -14.22 -19.41 4.76
N LEU A 73 -14.58 -20.00 3.61
CA LEU A 73 -13.73 -19.95 2.43
C LEU A 73 -13.56 -18.51 1.92
N GLU A 74 -14.64 -17.73 1.84
CA GLU A 74 -14.58 -16.29 1.49
C GLU A 74 -13.69 -15.52 2.45
N ARG A 75 -13.83 -15.75 3.76
CA ARG A 75 -13.00 -15.11 4.76
C ARG A 75 -11.51 -15.41 4.54
N ARG A 76 -11.16 -16.67 4.27
CA ARG A 76 -9.78 -17.07 3.96
C ARG A 76 -9.25 -16.42 2.70
N ILE A 77 -10.07 -16.29 1.67
CA ILE A 77 -9.73 -15.63 0.41
C ILE A 77 -9.38 -14.15 0.68
N ARG A 78 -10.24 -13.42 1.41
CA ARG A 78 -9.98 -12.01 1.77
C ARG A 78 -8.73 -11.82 2.62
N LEU A 79 -8.50 -12.70 3.58
CA LEU A 79 -7.30 -12.62 4.43
C LEU A 79 -5.99 -12.70 3.63
N ASN A 80 -6.03 -13.29 2.42
CA ASN A 80 -4.87 -13.44 1.54
C ASN A 80 -4.85 -12.44 0.37
N GLY A 81 -5.65 -11.38 0.40
CA GLY A 81 -5.59 -10.32 -0.60
C GLY A 81 -6.42 -10.56 -1.86
N PHE A 82 -7.32 -11.53 -1.86
CA PHE A 82 -8.16 -11.83 -3.00
C PHE A 82 -9.63 -11.44 -2.75
N TYR A 83 -10.38 -11.18 -3.80
CA TYR A 83 -11.78 -10.76 -3.75
C TYR A 83 -12.71 -11.93 -4.08
N PRO A 84 -13.38 -12.57 -3.09
CA PRO A 84 -14.32 -13.64 -3.37
C PRO A 84 -15.63 -13.11 -3.96
N ILE A 85 -16.17 -13.84 -4.93
CA ILE A 85 -17.52 -13.62 -5.46
C ILE A 85 -18.28 -14.93 -5.56
N ARG A 86 -19.49 -14.99 -4.97
CA ARG A 86 -20.39 -16.10 -5.22
C ARG A 86 -21.15 -15.91 -6.50
N CYS A 87 -21.20 -16.92 -7.33
CA CYS A 87 -21.89 -16.89 -8.61
C CYS A 87 -22.43 -18.27 -8.98
N ASP A 88 -23.40 -18.30 -9.89
CA ASP A 88 -23.80 -19.50 -10.60
C ASP A 88 -22.90 -19.80 -11.81
N GLU A 89 -23.14 -20.90 -12.50
CA GLU A 89 -22.36 -21.28 -13.68
C GLU A 89 -22.51 -20.28 -14.83
N ASN A 90 -23.69 -19.64 -14.98
CA ASN A 90 -23.93 -18.65 -16.05
C ASN A 90 -23.12 -17.38 -15.82
N GLU A 91 -23.14 -16.85 -14.60
CA GLU A 91 -22.32 -15.70 -14.22
C GLU A 91 -20.82 -16.02 -14.30
N TYR A 92 -20.40 -17.21 -13.88
CA TYR A 92 -19.01 -17.65 -14.05
C TYR A 92 -18.57 -17.64 -15.52
N GLN A 93 -19.39 -18.21 -16.43
CA GLN A 93 -19.10 -18.19 -17.85
C GLN A 93 -19.08 -16.77 -18.43
N ARG A 94 -19.92 -15.87 -17.91
CA ARG A 94 -19.91 -14.46 -18.31
C ARG A 94 -18.62 -13.77 -17.87
N LEU A 95 -18.19 -13.95 -16.63
CA LEU A 95 -16.92 -13.43 -16.12
C LEU A 95 -15.71 -13.92 -16.93
N GLN A 96 -15.78 -15.13 -17.52
CA GLN A 96 -14.71 -15.65 -18.37
C GLN A 96 -14.68 -15.02 -19.77
N ARG A 97 -15.83 -14.64 -20.33
CA ARG A 97 -15.98 -14.26 -21.75
C ARG A 97 -16.11 -12.76 -21.97
N ASP A 98 -16.66 -12.04 -21.00
CA ASP A 98 -16.97 -10.60 -21.06
C ASP A 98 -15.98 -9.85 -20.16
N GLU A 99 -14.97 -9.28 -20.79
CA GLU A 99 -13.90 -8.55 -20.11
C GLU A 99 -14.44 -7.31 -19.39
N SER A 100 -15.27 -6.52 -20.06
CA SER A 100 -15.86 -5.31 -19.46
C SER A 100 -16.71 -5.64 -18.24
N HIS A 101 -17.48 -6.75 -18.31
CA HIS A 101 -18.24 -7.21 -17.15
C HIS A 101 -17.34 -7.67 -16.01
N ARG A 102 -16.28 -8.43 -16.32
CA ARG A 102 -15.30 -8.88 -15.33
C ARG A 102 -14.64 -7.71 -14.62
N GLU A 103 -14.21 -6.69 -15.36
CA GLU A 103 -13.62 -5.46 -14.79
C GLU A 103 -14.60 -4.71 -13.90
N ALA A 104 -15.84 -4.50 -14.35
CA ALA A 104 -16.86 -3.83 -13.56
C ALA A 104 -17.16 -4.57 -12.24
N VAL A 105 -17.20 -5.90 -12.27
CA VAL A 105 -17.38 -6.73 -11.08
C VAL A 105 -16.16 -6.64 -10.18
N PHE A 106 -14.96 -6.72 -10.72
CA PHE A 106 -13.71 -6.59 -9.96
C PHE A 106 -13.63 -5.25 -9.22
N LYS A 107 -13.84 -4.13 -9.92
CA LYS A 107 -13.84 -2.78 -9.34
C LYS A 107 -14.85 -2.63 -8.21
N ARG A 108 -16.06 -3.17 -8.40
CA ARG A 108 -17.10 -3.17 -7.36
C ARG A 108 -16.66 -3.94 -6.10
N LEU A 109 -16.03 -5.12 -6.27
CA LEU A 109 -15.56 -5.94 -5.15
C LEU A 109 -14.40 -5.26 -4.41
N MET A 110 -13.45 -4.70 -5.14
CA MET A 110 -12.32 -3.95 -4.62
C MET A 110 -12.78 -2.77 -3.76
N ARG A 111 -13.68 -1.94 -4.29
CA ARG A 111 -14.28 -0.80 -3.57
C ARG A 111 -15.02 -1.24 -2.30
N ALA A 112 -15.88 -2.25 -2.41
CA ALA A 112 -16.64 -2.76 -1.27
C ALA A 112 -15.73 -3.31 -0.15
N GLU A 113 -14.64 -3.95 -0.53
CA GLU A 113 -13.65 -4.43 0.44
C GLU A 113 -12.93 -3.28 1.13
N LEU A 114 -12.50 -2.25 0.37
CA LEU A 114 -11.84 -1.09 0.93
C LEU A 114 -12.77 -0.27 1.84
N GLU A 115 -14.05 -0.07 1.45
CA GLU A 115 -15.07 0.54 2.31
C GLU A 115 -15.22 -0.21 3.64
N ARG A 116 -15.20 -1.54 3.58
CA ARG A 116 -15.27 -2.38 4.77
C ARG A 116 -14.02 -2.19 5.65
N TRP A 117 -12.84 -2.05 5.05
CA TRP A 117 -11.59 -1.80 5.78
C TRP A 117 -11.59 -0.44 6.48
N MET A 118 -12.10 0.60 5.84
CA MET A 118 -12.21 1.92 6.46
C MET A 118 -13.14 1.87 7.68
N LYS A 119 -14.25 1.15 7.60
CA LYS A 119 -15.15 0.92 8.76
C LYS A 119 -14.46 0.15 9.88
N ILE A 120 -13.74 -0.94 9.56
CA ILE A 120 -12.97 -1.70 10.56
C ILE A 120 -11.95 -0.81 11.27
N ALA A 121 -11.26 0.08 10.53
CA ALA A 121 -10.30 1.01 11.10
C ALA A 121 -10.98 2.02 12.03
N ALA A 122 -12.08 2.62 11.60
CA ALA A 122 -12.84 3.56 12.40
C ALA A 122 -13.37 2.94 13.70
N ASP A 123 -13.95 1.75 13.62
CA ASP A 123 -14.44 1.01 14.78
C ASP A 123 -13.32 0.69 15.78
N LYS A 124 -12.14 0.32 15.26
CA LYS A 124 -11.02 -0.09 16.08
C LYS A 124 -10.26 1.08 16.71
N LEU A 125 -10.07 2.17 15.98
CA LEU A 125 -9.25 3.31 16.40
C LEU A 125 -10.08 4.46 17.01
N GLY A 126 -11.38 4.48 16.79
CA GLY A 126 -12.27 5.61 17.11
C GLY A 126 -12.30 6.06 18.57
N HIS A 127 -11.80 5.24 19.50
CA HIS A 127 -11.76 5.56 20.93
C HIS A 127 -10.37 5.84 21.50
N GLY A 128 -9.31 5.68 20.69
CA GLY A 128 -7.92 5.66 21.18
C GLY A 128 -7.13 6.96 20.98
N GLY A 129 -7.68 7.98 20.32
CA GLY A 129 -6.95 9.20 19.98
C GLY A 129 -5.84 9.02 18.92
N VAL A 130 -5.70 7.82 18.36
CA VAL A 130 -4.72 7.52 17.31
C VAL A 130 -5.19 8.09 15.98
N ARG A 131 -4.33 8.84 15.29
CA ARG A 131 -4.58 9.28 13.92
C ARG A 131 -4.21 8.17 12.94
N CYS A 132 -4.95 8.03 11.88
CA CYS A 132 -4.71 7.02 10.84
C CYS A 132 -4.73 7.66 9.47
N PHE A 133 -3.58 7.80 8.86
CA PHE A 133 -3.41 8.33 7.52
C PHE A 133 -3.30 7.21 6.50
N VAL A 134 -4.02 7.35 5.40
CA VAL A 134 -4.01 6.39 4.29
C VAL A 134 -3.84 7.12 2.96
N MET A 135 -3.13 6.53 2.04
CA MET A 135 -3.07 7.00 0.65
C MET A 135 -3.08 5.80 -0.30
N PRO A 136 -3.45 5.96 -1.57
CA PRO A 136 -3.20 4.95 -2.59
C PRO A 136 -1.71 4.81 -2.88
N GLY A 137 -1.30 3.73 -3.56
CA GLY A 137 0.00 3.63 -4.23
C GLY A 137 -0.16 3.72 -5.73
N ASN A 138 0.93 3.54 -6.48
CA ASN A 138 0.89 3.61 -7.94
C ASN A 138 0.04 2.52 -8.56
N ASP A 139 -0.04 1.36 -7.92
CA ASP A 139 -0.75 0.19 -8.41
C ASP A 139 -2.25 0.19 -8.07
N ASP A 140 -2.71 1.13 -7.26
CA ASP A 140 -4.12 1.28 -6.90
C ASP A 140 -4.91 2.02 -7.99
N GLU A 141 -6.08 1.47 -8.37
CA GLU A 141 -6.98 2.05 -9.37
C GLU A 141 -7.59 3.38 -8.88
N TRP A 142 -7.88 4.30 -9.81
CA TRP A 142 -8.55 5.59 -9.51
C TRP A 142 -9.91 5.42 -8.83
N ASP A 143 -10.56 4.29 -9.06
CA ASP A 143 -11.88 3.96 -8.51
C ASP A 143 -11.92 3.87 -6.98
N ILE A 144 -10.78 3.95 -6.27
CA ILE A 144 -10.75 3.91 -4.81
C ILE A 144 -10.62 5.27 -4.14
N ASP A 145 -10.31 6.32 -4.88
CA ASP A 145 -9.98 7.63 -4.30
C ASP A 145 -11.14 8.20 -3.47
N ASP A 146 -12.36 8.15 -4.01
CA ASP A 146 -13.56 8.59 -3.30
C ASP A 146 -13.91 7.73 -2.07
N VAL A 147 -13.53 6.45 -2.07
CA VAL A 147 -13.66 5.59 -0.89
C VAL A 147 -12.72 6.02 0.22
N LEU A 148 -11.46 6.35 -0.12
CA LEU A 148 -10.49 6.86 0.84
C LEU A 148 -10.87 8.25 1.35
N GLU A 149 -11.32 9.15 0.44
CA GLU A 149 -11.78 10.49 0.82
C GLU A 149 -13.02 10.47 1.72
N GLY A 150 -13.91 9.50 1.51
CA GLY A 150 -15.11 9.28 2.31
C GLY A 150 -14.89 8.45 3.58
N ALA A 151 -13.64 8.10 3.92
CA ALA A 151 -13.35 7.27 5.07
C ALA A 151 -13.84 7.90 6.38
N PRO A 152 -14.45 7.12 7.30
CA PRO A 152 -14.90 7.66 8.58
C PRO A 152 -13.71 7.93 9.52
N ALA A 153 -13.80 9.01 10.31
CA ALA A 153 -12.79 9.32 11.31
C ALA A 153 -12.53 8.11 12.25
N PRO A 154 -11.28 7.92 12.72
CA PRO A 154 -10.10 8.77 12.58
C PRO A 154 -9.23 8.50 11.35
N VAL A 155 -9.76 7.80 10.33
CA VAL A 155 -9.05 7.55 9.08
C VAL A 155 -9.15 8.79 8.19
N GLU A 156 -8.02 9.22 7.64
CA GLU A 156 -7.90 10.39 6.79
C GLU A 156 -7.09 10.06 5.53
N SER A 157 -7.66 10.32 4.34
CA SER A 157 -6.94 10.26 3.07
C SER A 157 -6.00 11.44 2.95
N VAL A 158 -4.74 11.17 2.61
CA VAL A 158 -3.69 12.20 2.57
C VAL A 158 -3.02 12.39 1.21
N GLU A 159 -3.48 11.67 0.18
CA GLU A 159 -2.94 11.79 -1.17
C GLU A 159 -3.05 13.21 -1.69
N GLY A 160 -1.94 13.74 -2.23
CA GLY A 160 -1.89 15.07 -2.84
C GLY A 160 -2.12 16.23 -1.86
N ARG A 161 -1.92 16.02 -0.56
CA ARG A 161 -2.25 16.99 0.50
C ARG A 161 -1.09 17.23 1.45
N VAL A 162 -1.13 18.39 2.11
CA VAL A 162 -0.37 18.68 3.32
C VAL A 162 -1.28 18.45 4.52
N VAL A 163 -0.84 17.64 5.47
CA VAL A 163 -1.51 17.47 6.76
C VAL A 163 -0.58 17.86 7.89
N SER A 164 -1.11 18.56 8.89
CA SER A 164 -0.33 19.01 10.05
C SER A 164 -0.78 18.27 11.31
N PHE A 165 0.18 17.77 12.08
CA PHE A 165 -0.07 17.11 13.35
C PHE A 165 1.14 17.25 14.28
N ASP A 166 0.91 17.53 15.54
CA ASP A 166 1.92 17.68 16.59
C ASP A 166 3.10 18.61 16.22
N GLY A 167 2.83 19.66 15.44
CA GLY A 167 3.83 20.62 14.98
C GLY A 167 4.71 20.12 13.83
N ILE A 168 4.28 19.07 13.15
CA ILE A 168 4.93 18.50 11.97
C ILE A 168 3.98 18.61 10.79
N ASP A 169 4.51 18.96 9.62
CA ASP A 169 3.77 18.92 8.35
C ASP A 169 4.18 17.67 7.57
N MET A 170 3.21 16.99 7.00
CA MET A 170 3.45 15.83 6.12
C MET A 170 2.83 16.09 4.74
N ILE A 171 3.64 15.95 3.69
CA ILE A 171 3.15 15.81 2.32
C ILE A 171 3.05 14.32 1.98
N SER A 172 2.09 13.96 1.11
CA SER A 172 1.91 12.59 0.67
C SER A 172 1.66 12.50 -0.83
N SER A 173 2.32 11.53 -1.49
CA SER A 173 2.13 11.28 -2.93
C SER A 173 2.26 9.81 -3.27
N ALA A 174 1.25 9.29 -3.97
CA ALA A 174 1.19 7.94 -4.52
C ALA A 174 1.99 7.78 -5.83
N TRP A 175 2.35 8.90 -6.48
CA TRP A 175 2.94 8.90 -7.80
C TRP A 175 4.37 8.36 -7.81
N THR A 176 4.68 7.58 -8.85
CA THR A 176 6.00 6.99 -9.08
C THR A 176 6.56 7.40 -10.44
N ASN A 177 7.85 7.17 -10.66
CA ASN A 177 8.43 7.13 -11.99
C ASN A 177 7.90 5.92 -12.78
N PRO A 178 8.04 5.90 -14.13
CA PRO A 178 7.53 4.83 -14.96
C PRO A 178 8.10 3.46 -14.57
N THR A 179 7.20 2.46 -14.50
CA THR A 179 7.53 1.06 -14.25
C THR A 179 7.26 0.21 -15.50
N PRO A 180 7.77 -1.02 -15.58
CA PRO A 180 7.43 -1.92 -16.68
C PRO A 180 5.96 -2.35 -16.74
N TRP A 181 5.13 -2.00 -15.74
CA TRP A 181 3.73 -2.42 -15.64
C TRP A 181 2.73 -1.36 -16.09
N ASP A 182 3.18 -0.12 -16.38
CA ASP A 182 2.30 1.00 -16.79
C ASP A 182 1.12 1.17 -15.83
N SER A 183 1.45 1.35 -14.55
CA SER A 183 0.45 1.43 -13.47
C SER A 183 -0.26 2.80 -13.46
N PRO A 184 -1.42 2.92 -12.79
CA PRO A 184 -2.28 4.11 -12.88
C PRO A 184 -1.62 5.45 -12.52
N ARG A 185 -0.70 5.46 -11.54
CA ARG A 185 -0.10 6.71 -11.02
C ARG A 185 1.40 6.77 -11.31
N GLU A 186 1.75 6.81 -12.58
CA GLU A 186 3.12 6.98 -13.06
C GLU A 186 3.28 8.30 -13.82
N LEU A 187 4.41 8.97 -13.64
CA LEU A 187 4.79 10.19 -14.37
C LEU A 187 6.26 10.10 -14.80
N PRO A 188 6.60 10.68 -15.98
CA PRO A 188 7.99 10.95 -16.30
C PRO A 188 8.68 11.76 -15.19
N GLU A 189 9.98 11.57 -15.01
CA GLU A 189 10.73 12.13 -13.87
C GLU A 189 10.64 13.65 -13.75
N ASP A 190 10.61 14.39 -14.86
CA ASP A 190 10.47 15.85 -14.90
C ASP A 190 9.05 16.29 -14.47
N GLU A 191 8.00 15.61 -14.92
CA GLU A 191 6.63 15.85 -14.52
C GLU A 191 6.39 15.44 -13.06
N LEU A 192 7.00 14.34 -12.62
CA LEU A 192 6.93 13.90 -11.22
C LEU A 192 7.59 14.93 -10.30
N LEU A 193 8.76 15.46 -10.67
CA LEU A 193 9.41 16.51 -9.89
C LEU A 193 8.53 17.76 -9.79
N GLU A 194 7.93 18.20 -10.91
CA GLU A 194 7.02 19.35 -10.91
C GLU A 194 5.79 19.11 -10.02
N HIS A 195 5.22 17.90 -10.07
CA HIS A 195 4.09 17.50 -9.24
C HIS A 195 4.45 17.57 -7.74
N LEU A 196 5.59 17.01 -7.35
CA LEU A 196 6.04 16.98 -5.96
C LEU A 196 6.42 18.38 -5.44
N GLU A 197 7.06 19.23 -6.28
CA GLU A 197 7.38 20.63 -5.92
C GLU A 197 6.11 21.46 -5.64
N LYS A 198 5.01 21.21 -6.35
CA LYS A 198 3.72 21.85 -6.07
C LYS A 198 3.16 21.45 -4.70
N LEU A 199 3.42 20.25 -4.22
CA LEU A 199 3.04 19.83 -2.87
C LEU A 199 3.94 20.51 -1.82
N VAL A 200 5.24 20.49 -2.03
CA VAL A 200 6.19 21.15 -1.12
C VAL A 200 5.94 22.64 -1.01
N ALA A 201 5.56 23.31 -2.10
CA ALA A 201 5.24 24.74 -2.10
C ALA A 201 4.03 25.11 -1.19
N GLN A 202 3.25 24.14 -0.74
CA GLN A 202 2.14 24.35 0.21
C GLN A 202 2.60 24.31 1.67
N LEU A 203 3.82 23.87 1.95
CA LEU A 203 4.40 23.91 3.30
C LEU A 203 4.68 25.36 3.69
N ASP A 204 4.38 25.73 4.94
CA ASP A 204 4.64 27.09 5.43
C ASP A 204 6.11 27.31 5.85
N GLY A 205 6.93 26.28 5.84
CA GLY A 205 8.36 26.31 6.16
C GLY A 205 8.69 26.53 7.64
N ARG A 206 7.71 26.48 8.53
CA ARG A 206 7.87 26.70 9.98
C ARG A 206 7.97 25.39 10.77
N ALA A 207 7.24 24.36 10.31
CA ALA A 207 7.21 23.06 10.94
C ALA A 207 8.29 22.14 10.34
N ALA A 208 8.69 21.13 11.11
CA ALA A 208 9.46 20.01 10.56
C ALA A 208 8.61 19.27 9.53
N ALA A 209 9.19 18.84 8.41
CA ALA A 209 8.45 18.19 7.34
C ALA A 209 8.74 16.68 7.27
N ILE A 210 7.69 15.89 7.03
CA ILE A 210 7.76 14.47 6.66
C ILE A 210 7.32 14.36 5.20
N PHE A 211 8.10 13.63 4.38
CA PHE A 211 7.74 13.28 3.03
C PHE A 211 7.29 11.82 2.99
N ASN A 212 5.99 11.59 2.82
CA ASN A 212 5.37 10.29 2.63
C ASN A 212 5.17 10.07 1.12
N LEU A 213 6.20 9.57 0.46
CA LEU A 213 6.25 9.42 -1.00
C LEU A 213 6.35 7.93 -1.33
N HIS A 214 5.36 7.39 -2.00
CA HIS A 214 5.31 5.93 -2.27
C HIS A 214 6.58 5.43 -2.96
N CYS A 215 7.05 6.16 -4.00
CA CYS A 215 8.28 5.84 -4.70
C CYS A 215 9.53 6.15 -3.86
N PRO A 216 10.52 5.24 -3.75
CA PRO A 216 11.78 5.51 -3.10
C PRO A 216 12.74 6.35 -3.97
N PRO A 217 13.69 7.08 -3.35
CA PRO A 217 14.69 7.85 -4.08
C PRO A 217 15.71 6.97 -4.80
N HIS A 218 16.07 7.34 -6.03
CA HIS A 218 16.99 6.60 -6.88
C HIS A 218 18.38 6.42 -6.24
N ASN A 219 18.94 5.23 -6.40
CA ASN A 219 20.30 4.85 -5.94
C ASN A 219 20.52 5.14 -4.44
N SER A 220 19.51 4.84 -3.64
CA SER A 220 19.52 5.03 -2.19
C SER A 220 19.72 3.74 -1.41
N GLY A 221 19.62 2.58 -2.06
CA GLY A 221 19.52 1.27 -1.42
C GLY A 221 18.12 0.94 -0.91
N LEU A 222 17.16 1.88 -1.05
CA LEU A 222 15.74 1.66 -0.78
C LEU A 222 14.97 1.25 -2.04
N ASP A 223 15.67 1.14 -3.16
CA ASP A 223 15.13 1.06 -4.51
C ASP A 223 15.80 -0.04 -5.35
N VAL A 224 16.39 -1.03 -4.71
CA VAL A 224 17.10 -2.12 -5.39
C VAL A 224 16.14 -3.24 -5.75
N ALA A 225 15.98 -3.52 -7.05
CA ALA A 225 15.12 -4.60 -7.55
C ALA A 225 15.81 -5.38 -8.67
N PRO A 226 15.34 -6.61 -8.98
CA PRO A 226 15.81 -7.36 -10.14
C PRO A 226 15.57 -6.61 -11.45
N GLN A 227 16.61 -6.50 -12.28
CA GLN A 227 16.44 -5.97 -13.63
C GLN A 227 15.52 -6.88 -14.45
N LEU A 228 14.53 -6.29 -15.12
CA LEU A 228 13.63 -6.99 -16.01
C LEU A 228 13.98 -6.71 -17.49
N THR A 229 13.70 -7.67 -18.35
CA THR A 229 13.66 -7.50 -19.79
C THR A 229 12.31 -6.89 -20.21
N ASP A 230 12.19 -6.46 -21.49
CA ASP A 230 10.92 -5.92 -22.03
C ASP A 230 9.74 -6.92 -21.94
N ASP A 231 10.01 -8.23 -21.87
CA ASP A 231 9.04 -9.29 -21.68
C ASP A 231 8.89 -9.74 -20.20
N LEU A 232 9.28 -8.86 -19.26
CA LEU A 232 9.14 -8.99 -17.81
C LEU A 232 9.85 -10.20 -17.20
N ARG A 233 10.96 -10.67 -17.81
CA ARG A 233 11.79 -11.74 -17.26
C ARG A 233 12.96 -11.17 -16.49
N VAL A 234 13.29 -11.81 -15.38
CA VAL A 234 14.45 -11.41 -14.58
C VAL A 234 15.74 -11.65 -15.37
N VAL A 235 16.54 -10.58 -15.51
CA VAL A 235 17.89 -10.67 -16.06
C VAL A 235 18.81 -11.32 -15.02
N THR A 236 19.59 -12.32 -15.44
CA THR A 236 20.55 -12.99 -14.56
C THR A 236 21.98 -12.75 -15.02
N GLU A 237 22.89 -12.57 -14.08
CA GLU A 237 24.33 -12.45 -14.30
C GLU A 237 25.05 -13.42 -13.36
N GLY A 238 25.85 -14.34 -13.93
CA GLY A 238 26.49 -15.39 -13.14
C GLY A 238 25.55 -16.40 -12.48
N GLY A 239 24.29 -16.48 -12.91
CA GLY A 239 23.26 -17.37 -12.33
C GLY A 239 22.38 -16.73 -11.24
N GLU A 240 22.71 -15.51 -10.83
CA GLU A 240 21.94 -14.73 -9.84
C GLU A 240 21.16 -13.59 -10.51
N PRO A 241 20.04 -13.13 -9.95
CA PRO A 241 19.34 -11.95 -10.42
C PRO A 241 20.25 -10.73 -10.46
N LYS A 242 20.27 -10.02 -11.59
CA LYS A 242 20.97 -8.73 -11.68
C LYS A 242 20.14 -7.67 -11.00
N LEU A 243 20.66 -7.11 -9.92
CA LEU A 243 20.02 -6.06 -9.15
C LEU A 243 20.42 -4.68 -9.66
N ILE A 244 19.45 -3.77 -9.81
CA ILE A 244 19.63 -2.40 -10.24
C ILE A 244 18.81 -1.44 -9.38
N PRO A 245 19.22 -0.15 -9.25
CA PRO A 245 18.36 0.87 -8.66
C PRO A 245 17.25 1.24 -9.63
N VAL A 246 15.99 1.24 -9.15
CA VAL A 246 14.79 1.51 -9.95
C VAL A 246 13.93 2.66 -9.41
N GLY A 247 14.36 3.30 -8.31
CA GLY A 247 13.67 4.43 -7.71
C GLY A 247 13.72 5.70 -8.53
N SER A 248 13.08 6.75 -8.07
CA SER A 248 12.92 8.02 -8.77
C SER A 248 14.05 9.01 -8.52
N THR A 249 14.57 9.57 -9.60
CA THR A 249 15.53 10.69 -9.56
C THR A 249 14.84 11.99 -9.12
N ALA A 250 13.56 12.17 -9.42
CA ALA A 250 12.75 13.29 -8.97
C ALA A 250 12.60 13.28 -7.44
N VAL A 251 12.24 12.12 -6.86
CA VAL A 251 12.12 11.95 -5.40
C VAL A 251 13.48 12.21 -4.72
N ARG A 252 14.56 11.69 -5.28
CA ARG A 252 15.89 11.95 -4.74
C ARG A 252 16.22 13.44 -4.76
N THR A 253 16.01 14.11 -5.89
CA THR A 253 16.26 15.56 -6.06
C THR A 253 15.44 16.38 -5.07
N LEU A 254 14.16 16.01 -4.87
CA LEU A 254 13.28 16.70 -3.94
C LEU A 254 13.80 16.59 -2.49
N ILE A 255 14.19 15.39 -2.06
CA ILE A 255 14.74 15.14 -0.72
C ILE A 255 16.05 15.93 -0.51
N GLU A 256 16.98 15.89 -1.48
CA GLU A 256 18.26 16.61 -1.40
C GLU A 256 18.06 18.14 -1.36
N ARG A 257 17.02 18.66 -1.99
CA ARG A 257 16.72 20.11 -2.06
C ARG A 257 16.02 20.63 -0.81
N HIS A 258 15.06 19.86 -0.26
CA HIS A 258 14.16 20.32 0.81
C HIS A 258 14.51 19.77 2.19
N GLU A 259 15.35 18.76 2.28
CA GLU A 259 15.90 18.18 3.50
C GLU A 259 14.83 17.91 4.60
N PRO A 260 13.72 17.18 4.31
CA PRO A 260 12.75 16.83 5.35
C PRO A 260 13.41 16.05 6.48
N VAL A 261 12.82 16.05 7.67
CA VAL A 261 13.37 15.30 8.81
C VAL A 261 13.23 13.79 8.63
N LEU A 262 12.24 13.37 7.84
CA LEU A 262 11.92 11.97 7.57
C LEU A 262 11.31 11.84 6.16
N ALA A 263 11.74 10.82 5.43
CA ALA A 263 11.09 10.38 4.19
C ALA A 263 10.69 8.90 4.31
N LEU A 264 9.43 8.61 4.03
CA LEU A 264 8.83 7.28 4.13
C LEU A 264 8.43 6.79 2.74
N HIS A 265 8.79 5.55 2.43
CA HIS A 265 8.62 4.97 1.10
C HIS A 265 8.11 3.53 1.17
N GLY A 266 7.56 3.03 0.05
CA GLY A 266 7.19 1.65 -0.20
C GLY A 266 7.63 1.22 -1.59
N HIS A 267 6.70 0.67 -2.39
CA HIS A 267 6.82 0.36 -3.81
C HIS A 267 7.84 -0.74 -4.14
N ILE A 268 9.05 -0.68 -3.64
CA ILE A 268 10.10 -1.69 -3.90
C ILE A 268 10.16 -2.64 -2.72
N HIS A 269 9.43 -3.75 -2.83
CA HIS A 269 9.17 -4.70 -1.76
C HIS A 269 10.44 -5.34 -1.19
N GLU A 270 11.42 -5.60 -2.07
CA GLU A 270 12.67 -6.28 -1.73
C GLU A 270 13.66 -5.37 -0.99
N SER A 271 13.47 -4.05 -1.06
CA SER A 271 14.43 -3.06 -0.58
C SER A 271 14.14 -2.57 0.84
N ARG A 272 13.97 -3.50 1.76
CA ARG A 272 13.77 -3.21 3.18
C ARG A 272 15.03 -2.63 3.82
N ALA A 273 15.07 -1.32 3.98
CA ALA A 273 16.23 -0.62 4.53
C ALA A 273 15.89 0.77 5.10
N ALA A 274 16.87 1.38 5.78
CA ALA A 274 16.89 2.79 6.13
C ALA A 274 18.25 3.38 5.74
N THR A 275 18.25 4.61 5.25
CA THR A 275 19.46 5.31 4.80
C THR A 275 19.38 6.80 5.10
N GLN A 276 20.52 7.51 5.00
CA GLN A 276 20.58 8.96 5.12
C GLN A 276 20.84 9.59 3.74
N ILE A 277 20.02 10.58 3.38
CA ILE A 277 20.28 11.46 2.22
C ILE A 277 20.43 12.88 2.78
N GLY A 278 21.67 13.39 2.83
CA GLY A 278 21.96 14.62 3.60
C GLY A 278 21.52 14.44 5.06
N PRO A 279 20.75 15.37 5.66
CA PRO A 279 20.24 15.25 7.01
C PRO A 279 18.95 14.38 7.11
N THR A 280 18.34 14.01 5.99
CA THR A 280 17.07 13.29 5.94
C THR A 280 17.23 11.80 6.20
N LEU A 281 16.52 11.25 7.17
CA LEU A 281 16.34 9.80 7.31
C LEU A 281 15.29 9.32 6.30
N CYS A 282 15.68 8.42 5.39
CA CYS A 282 14.80 7.79 4.40
C CYS A 282 14.59 6.32 4.77
N ILE A 283 13.35 5.84 4.74
CA ILE A 283 13.01 4.46 5.13
C ILE A 283 12.05 3.83 4.12
N ASN A 284 12.38 2.62 3.68
CA ASN A 284 11.46 1.70 3.04
C ASN A 284 11.37 0.44 3.93
N PRO A 285 10.21 0.13 4.54
CA PRO A 285 10.09 -1.06 5.40
C PRO A 285 10.07 -2.37 4.59
N GLY A 286 9.95 -2.30 3.25
CA GLY A 286 9.73 -3.45 2.40
C GLY A 286 8.32 -4.00 2.52
N SER A 287 8.07 -5.11 1.81
CA SER A 287 6.81 -5.84 1.91
C SER A 287 6.98 -7.33 1.72
N ALA A 288 6.41 -8.12 2.62
CA ALA A 288 6.29 -9.56 2.53
C ALA A 288 4.80 -9.99 2.54
N TYR A 289 3.96 -9.22 1.82
CA TYR A 289 2.51 -9.43 1.82
C TYR A 289 2.12 -10.84 1.35
N GLY A 290 2.83 -11.39 0.36
CA GLY A 290 2.60 -12.75 -0.16
C GLY A 290 2.83 -13.85 0.90
N GLU A 291 3.65 -13.59 1.91
CA GLU A 291 3.89 -14.47 3.05
C GLU A 291 2.93 -14.22 4.22
N GLY A 292 2.14 -13.16 4.12
CA GLY A 292 1.22 -12.73 5.18
C GLY A 292 1.94 -12.17 6.42
N VAL A 293 3.16 -11.64 6.21
CA VAL A 293 3.95 -10.89 7.18
C VAL A 293 3.80 -9.41 6.89
N LEU A 294 3.51 -8.61 7.92
CA LEU A 294 3.49 -7.16 7.81
C LEU A 294 4.86 -6.62 8.18
N ASP A 295 5.57 -6.11 7.19
CA ASP A 295 6.76 -5.30 7.41
C ASP A 295 6.35 -3.85 7.68
N GLY A 296 7.06 -3.21 8.59
CA GLY A 296 6.78 -1.84 8.98
C GLY A 296 7.96 -1.20 9.71
N VAL A 297 7.79 0.03 10.11
CA VAL A 297 8.76 0.75 10.92
C VAL A 297 8.06 1.55 12.01
N THR A 298 8.60 1.54 13.22
CA THR A 298 8.30 2.53 14.27
C THR A 298 9.31 3.66 14.19
N VAL A 299 8.82 4.90 14.28
CA VAL A 299 9.68 6.11 14.29
C VAL A 299 9.26 6.98 15.45
N ASP A 300 10.20 7.30 16.35
CA ASP A 300 9.98 8.24 17.41
C ASP A 300 10.47 9.64 17.00
N ILE A 301 9.60 10.64 17.17
CA ILE A 301 9.90 12.04 16.88
C ILE A 301 9.80 12.85 18.17
N ASP A 302 10.86 13.60 18.47
CA ASP A 302 10.94 14.52 19.59
C ASP A 302 11.46 15.89 19.15
N GLY A 303 10.74 16.96 19.52
CA GLY A 303 11.10 18.32 19.13
C GLY A 303 11.25 18.53 17.62
N GLY A 304 10.47 17.84 16.80
CA GLY A 304 10.52 17.93 15.34
C GLY A 304 11.72 17.21 14.71
N ARG A 305 12.35 16.28 15.40
CA ARG A 305 13.50 15.48 14.92
C ARG A 305 13.27 14.00 15.19
N VAL A 306 13.74 13.14 14.30
CA VAL A 306 13.75 11.71 14.55
C VAL A 306 14.73 11.40 15.66
N SER A 307 14.22 10.81 16.75
CA SER A 307 15.03 10.40 17.92
C SER A 307 15.43 8.93 17.84
N SER A 308 14.55 8.07 17.31
CA SER A 308 14.84 6.66 17.09
C SER A 308 13.95 6.09 16.00
N TYR A 309 14.36 4.96 15.42
CA TYR A 309 13.51 4.15 14.53
C TYR A 309 13.85 2.68 14.68
N GLN A 310 12.88 1.81 14.35
CA GLN A 310 13.07 0.37 14.33
C GLN A 310 12.25 -0.27 13.21
N LEU A 311 12.92 -0.97 12.29
CA LEU A 311 12.27 -1.85 11.32
C LEU A 311 11.73 -3.08 12.06
N VAL A 312 10.45 -3.38 11.85
CA VAL A 312 9.73 -4.46 12.55
C VAL A 312 8.98 -5.33 11.54
N SER A 313 8.67 -6.56 11.95
CA SER A 313 7.87 -7.51 11.17
C SER A 313 6.91 -8.25 12.10
N GLY A 314 5.68 -8.56 11.62
CA GLY A 314 4.68 -9.20 12.46
C GLY A 314 3.62 -10.01 11.70
#